data_f21ed5d824f65818e0eeec69f3a2ceef
#
_entry.id   f21ed5d824f65818e0eeec69f3a2ceef
#
_cell.length_a   1.000
_cell.length_b   1.000
_cell.length_c   1.000
_cell.angle_alpha   90.00
_cell.angle_beta   90.00
_cell.angle_gamma   90.00
#
_symmetry.space_group_name_H-M   'P 1'
#
loop_
_entity.id
_entity.type
_entity.pdbx_description
1 polymer ?
#
loop_
_entity_poly.entity_id
_entity_poly.type
_entity_poly.pdbx_seq_one_letter_code
_entity_poly.pdbx_strand_id
1 'polypeptide(L)'
;MSVIIKTPKEIEIIREGGKILATVLAKVAKKVKAGVSTFELDKYAFDLIKEGGDLPAFLNYKPEGAPKAFPATICISVNNEIVHGIPKKSRILKEGDIVSLDLGLKHKGLFTDHAVTVPVGKISKKDQELLEYTKKALEAGIWSAIGGATVGDIGHAIESFVNRKYGIVRELAGHGVGIKIHEDPYIPNYGKAGKGQKLIPGMIIAIEPMLNMGSDYIVNSDDGWTIKTSDGSKSAHFEHTILITEGEAEILTNI
;
A
#
# COMPACT_ATOMS: atom_id res chain seq x y z
N MET A 1 16.99 -4.27 12.53
CA MET A 1 17.79 -3.16 11.92
C MET A 1 17.46 -1.88 12.65
N SER A 2 18.25 -0.81 12.55
CA SER A 2 17.93 0.46 13.20
C SER A 2 17.05 1.31 12.28
N VAL A 3 16.12 2.04 12.88
CA VAL A 3 15.28 3.02 12.15
C VAL A 3 16.16 4.10 11.51
N ILE A 4 15.88 4.46 10.27
CA ILE A 4 16.63 5.46 9.51
C ILE A 4 15.87 6.79 9.51
N ILE A 5 16.48 7.83 10.10
CA ILE A 5 15.98 9.20 10.04
C ILE A 5 16.53 9.84 8.77
N LYS A 6 15.65 10.38 7.93
CA LYS A 6 16.02 10.98 6.65
C LYS A 6 16.53 12.41 6.86
N THR A 7 17.57 12.76 6.13
CA THR A 7 18.09 14.14 6.08
C THR A 7 17.06 15.04 5.35
N PRO A 8 17.11 16.38 5.57
CA PRO A 8 16.24 17.32 4.86
C PRO A 8 16.30 17.17 3.33
N LYS A 9 17.48 16.89 2.77
CA LYS A 9 17.67 16.67 1.33
C LYS A 9 16.99 15.39 0.84
N GLU A 10 17.07 14.30 1.60
CA GLU A 10 16.40 13.04 1.28
C GLU A 10 14.88 13.19 1.39
N ILE A 11 14.38 13.92 2.39
CA ILE A 11 12.95 14.22 2.54
C ILE A 11 12.41 14.94 1.30
N GLU A 12 13.13 15.96 0.79
CA GLU A 12 12.70 16.68 -0.43
C GLU A 12 12.65 15.75 -1.65
N ILE A 13 13.64 14.89 -1.85
CA ILE A 13 13.65 13.92 -2.96
C ILE A 13 12.48 12.93 -2.82
N ILE A 14 12.21 12.44 -1.61
CA ILE A 14 11.11 11.51 -1.36
C ILE A 14 9.75 12.22 -1.55
N ARG A 15 9.64 13.50 -1.18
CA ARG A 15 8.45 14.33 -1.44
C ARG A 15 8.19 14.50 -2.94
N GLU A 16 9.23 14.79 -3.74
CA GLU A 16 9.13 14.83 -5.20
C GLU A 16 8.68 13.46 -5.74
N GLY A 17 9.35 12.38 -5.33
CA GLY A 17 9.01 11.01 -5.74
C GLY A 17 7.59 10.60 -5.36
N GLY A 18 7.11 10.97 -4.17
CA GLY A 18 5.75 10.70 -3.71
C GLY A 18 4.68 11.35 -4.58
N LYS A 19 4.87 12.62 -4.98
CA LYS A 19 3.95 13.32 -5.90
C LYS A 19 3.95 12.69 -7.30
N ILE A 20 5.12 12.28 -7.79
CA ILE A 20 5.23 11.57 -9.08
C ILE A 20 4.48 10.25 -8.99
N LEU A 21 4.73 9.46 -7.94
CA LEU A 21 4.08 8.18 -7.71
C LEU A 21 2.55 8.31 -7.63
N ALA A 22 2.04 9.24 -6.83
CA ALA A 22 0.61 9.51 -6.72
C ALA A 22 -0.02 9.86 -8.07
N THR A 23 0.68 10.69 -8.87
CA THR A 23 0.24 11.06 -10.22
C THR A 23 0.21 9.84 -11.16
N VAL A 24 1.24 8.99 -11.14
CA VAL A 24 1.29 7.75 -11.94
C VAL A 24 0.14 6.82 -11.53
N LEU A 25 0.00 6.55 -10.23
CA LEU A 25 -1.03 5.66 -9.71
C LEU A 25 -2.44 6.15 -10.06
N ALA A 26 -2.70 7.45 -9.96
CA ALA A 26 -3.99 8.05 -10.35
C ALA A 26 -4.26 7.89 -11.86
N LYS A 27 -3.24 7.98 -12.72
CA LYS A 27 -3.39 7.73 -14.16
C LYS A 27 -3.69 6.25 -14.44
N VAL A 28 -3.02 5.32 -13.74
CA VAL A 28 -3.30 3.88 -13.86
C VAL A 28 -4.72 3.57 -13.38
N ALA A 29 -5.14 4.10 -12.23
CA ALA A 29 -6.47 3.94 -11.68
C ALA A 29 -7.58 4.39 -12.66
N LYS A 30 -7.37 5.50 -13.38
CA LYS A 30 -8.30 5.97 -14.43
C LYS A 30 -8.40 5.04 -15.64
N LYS A 31 -7.44 4.14 -15.85
CA LYS A 31 -7.49 3.13 -16.92
C LYS A 31 -8.21 1.85 -16.50
N VAL A 32 -8.51 1.68 -15.22
CA VAL A 32 -9.25 0.52 -14.70
C VAL A 32 -10.69 0.55 -15.22
N LYS A 33 -11.04 -0.44 -16.03
CA LYS A 33 -12.40 -0.66 -16.56
C LYS A 33 -12.56 -2.11 -17.00
N ALA A 34 -13.81 -2.57 -17.13
CA ALA A 34 -14.10 -3.89 -17.67
C ALA A 34 -13.49 -4.08 -19.07
N GLY A 35 -12.95 -5.27 -19.33
CA GLY A 35 -12.27 -5.63 -20.58
C GLY A 35 -10.77 -5.35 -20.63
N VAL A 36 -10.21 -4.58 -19.69
CA VAL A 36 -8.75 -4.36 -19.60
C VAL A 36 -8.11 -5.52 -18.85
N SER A 37 -6.97 -6.00 -19.32
CA SER A 37 -6.16 -6.98 -18.59
C SER A 37 -5.28 -6.31 -17.53
N THR A 38 -4.97 -7.04 -16.44
CA THR A 38 -4.04 -6.54 -15.43
C THR A 38 -2.64 -6.31 -16.01
N PHE A 39 -2.23 -7.06 -17.03
CA PHE A 39 -0.95 -6.85 -17.75
C PHE A 39 -0.90 -5.52 -18.51
N GLU A 40 -2.02 -5.07 -19.13
CA GLU A 40 -2.06 -3.75 -19.79
C GLU A 40 -1.89 -2.61 -18.80
N LEU A 41 -2.44 -2.73 -17.59
CA LEU A 41 -2.25 -1.75 -16.51
C LEU A 41 -0.80 -1.74 -16.02
N ASP A 42 -0.17 -2.90 -15.86
CA ASP A 42 1.25 -3.03 -15.50
C ASP A 42 2.16 -2.36 -16.53
N LYS A 43 1.94 -2.68 -17.82
CA LYS A 43 2.69 -2.05 -18.90
C LYS A 43 2.53 -0.53 -18.90
N TYR A 44 1.31 -0.04 -18.70
CA TYR A 44 1.03 1.39 -18.66
C TYR A 44 1.73 2.08 -17.47
N ALA A 45 1.73 1.45 -16.28
CA ALA A 45 2.49 1.94 -15.13
C ALA A 45 3.99 2.02 -15.44
N PHE A 46 4.56 0.97 -16.04
CA PHE A 46 5.95 0.93 -16.44
C PHE A 46 6.31 2.07 -17.41
N ASP A 47 5.50 2.23 -18.48
CA ASP A 47 5.72 3.27 -19.48
C ASP A 47 5.73 4.67 -18.85
N LEU A 48 4.74 4.99 -17.99
CA LEU A 48 4.66 6.28 -17.29
C LEU A 48 5.87 6.56 -16.39
N ILE A 49 6.34 5.57 -15.64
CA ILE A 49 7.53 5.70 -14.77
C ILE A 49 8.78 5.93 -15.62
N LYS A 50 8.95 5.18 -16.71
CA LYS A 50 10.12 5.31 -17.59
C LYS A 50 10.13 6.61 -18.35
N GLU A 51 8.99 7.10 -18.81
CA GLU A 51 8.85 8.43 -19.45
C GLU A 51 9.24 9.57 -18.49
N GLY A 52 8.97 9.41 -17.18
CA GLY A 52 9.39 10.33 -16.12
C GLY A 52 10.90 10.27 -15.79
N GLY A 53 11.64 9.30 -16.33
CA GLY A 53 13.07 9.08 -16.03
C GLY A 53 13.33 8.32 -14.74
N ASP A 54 12.29 7.77 -14.11
CA ASP A 54 12.35 7.06 -12.85
C ASP A 54 12.41 5.52 -13.02
N LEU A 55 12.45 4.80 -11.91
CA LEU A 55 12.49 3.34 -11.90
C LEU A 55 11.34 2.75 -11.07
N PRO A 56 10.68 1.68 -11.56
CA PRO A 56 9.73 0.94 -10.74
C PRO A 56 10.46 0.23 -9.59
N ALA A 57 9.92 0.33 -8.36
CA ALA A 57 10.59 -0.21 -7.19
C ALA A 57 10.37 -1.72 -7.03
N PHE A 58 9.23 -2.25 -7.51
CA PHE A 58 8.88 -3.66 -7.33
C PHE A 58 9.45 -4.58 -8.42
N LEU A 59 9.66 -4.07 -9.64
CA LEU A 59 10.17 -4.89 -10.73
C LEU A 59 11.55 -5.48 -10.38
N ASN A 60 11.63 -6.81 -10.36
CA ASN A 60 12.79 -7.58 -9.94
C ASN A 60 13.17 -7.44 -8.44
N TYR A 61 12.29 -6.86 -7.61
CA TYR A 61 12.49 -6.84 -6.17
C TYR A 61 12.46 -8.27 -5.62
N LYS A 62 13.48 -8.60 -4.83
CA LYS A 62 13.60 -9.91 -4.19
C LYS A 62 13.99 -9.72 -2.73
N PRO A 63 13.05 -9.80 -1.78
CA PRO A 63 13.38 -9.79 -0.36
C PRO A 63 14.18 -11.04 0.02
N GLU A 64 14.94 -10.95 1.10
CA GLU A 64 15.70 -12.08 1.63
C GLU A 64 14.77 -13.26 1.94
N GLY A 65 15.16 -14.45 1.52
CA GLY A 65 14.36 -15.68 1.67
C GLY A 65 13.26 -15.89 0.63
N ALA A 66 12.94 -14.90 -0.21
CA ALA A 66 11.95 -15.10 -1.26
C ALA A 66 12.46 -16.08 -2.33
N PRO A 67 11.61 -17.00 -2.83
CA PRO A 67 12.02 -18.00 -3.83
C PRO A 67 12.38 -17.34 -5.17
N LYS A 68 11.68 -16.27 -5.55
CA LYS A 68 11.86 -15.56 -6.82
C LYS A 68 11.61 -14.07 -6.67
N ALA A 69 12.15 -13.27 -7.58
CA ALA A 69 11.88 -11.84 -7.66
C ALA A 69 10.45 -11.56 -8.11
N PHE A 70 9.88 -10.42 -7.70
CA PHE A 70 8.57 -9.96 -8.19
C PHE A 70 8.69 -9.60 -9.68
N PRO A 71 7.81 -10.14 -10.56
CA PRO A 71 8.02 -10.05 -12.00
C PRO A 71 7.41 -8.83 -12.68
N ALA A 72 6.83 -7.89 -11.93
CA ALA A 72 6.01 -6.81 -12.47
C ALA A 72 6.36 -5.43 -11.87
N THR A 73 5.86 -4.37 -12.49
CA THR A 73 6.03 -2.99 -12.06
C THR A 73 5.12 -2.64 -10.90
N ILE A 74 3.89 -3.13 -10.94
CA ILE A 74 2.80 -2.83 -10.01
C ILE A 74 2.17 -4.12 -9.51
N CYS A 75 1.80 -4.19 -8.23
CA CYS A 75 0.92 -5.24 -7.72
C CYS A 75 -0.53 -4.91 -8.10
N ILE A 76 -1.25 -5.87 -8.70
CA ILE A 76 -2.66 -5.72 -9.07
C ILE A 76 -3.46 -6.88 -8.48
N SER A 77 -4.11 -6.60 -7.36
CA SER A 77 -4.86 -7.59 -6.58
C SER A 77 -6.36 -7.41 -6.82
N VAL A 78 -7.05 -8.47 -7.25
CA VAL A 78 -8.45 -8.40 -7.68
C VAL A 78 -9.36 -9.18 -6.72
N ASN A 79 -10.38 -8.52 -6.18
CA ASN A 79 -11.41 -9.08 -5.29
C ASN A 79 -10.83 -9.68 -4.01
N ASN A 80 -10.69 -11.00 -3.95
CA ASN A 80 -10.18 -11.74 -2.77
C ASN A 80 -8.64 -11.80 -2.70
N GLU A 81 -7.94 -11.21 -3.67
CA GLU A 81 -6.50 -11.00 -3.60
C GLU A 81 -6.26 -9.76 -2.73
N ILE A 82 -5.50 -9.92 -1.64
CA ILE A 82 -5.24 -8.85 -0.67
C ILE A 82 -4.14 -7.95 -1.22
N VAL A 83 -2.94 -8.53 -1.45
CA VAL A 83 -1.74 -7.83 -1.94
C VAL A 83 -0.92 -8.73 -2.85
N HIS A 84 0.10 -8.15 -3.47
CA HIS A 84 1.11 -8.79 -4.32
C HIS A 84 0.54 -9.56 -5.51
N GLY A 85 -0.66 -9.20 -6.00
CA GLY A 85 -1.25 -9.80 -7.18
C GLY A 85 -0.36 -9.58 -8.41
N ILE A 86 0.06 -10.69 -9.07
CA ILE A 86 0.90 -10.62 -10.26
C ILE A 86 0.03 -10.30 -11.49
N PRO A 87 0.33 -9.22 -12.24
CA PRO A 87 -0.37 -8.89 -13.47
C PRO A 87 -0.25 -10.00 -14.54
N LYS A 88 -1.36 -10.34 -15.20
CA LYS A 88 -1.44 -11.40 -16.20
C LYS A 88 -2.27 -10.96 -17.41
N LYS A 89 -1.86 -11.38 -18.63
CA LYS A 89 -2.63 -11.15 -19.86
C LYS A 89 -4.00 -11.84 -19.82
N SER A 90 -4.09 -12.98 -19.15
CA SER A 90 -5.33 -13.75 -19.00
C SER A 90 -6.29 -13.22 -17.93
N ARG A 91 -5.83 -12.30 -17.05
CA ARG A 91 -6.68 -11.70 -16.02
C ARG A 91 -7.33 -10.44 -16.55
N ILE A 92 -8.53 -10.61 -17.11
CA ILE A 92 -9.36 -9.54 -17.64
C ILE A 92 -10.31 -9.05 -16.55
N LEU A 93 -10.32 -7.74 -16.29
CA LEU A 93 -11.19 -7.10 -15.32
C LEU A 93 -12.65 -7.13 -15.79
N LYS A 94 -13.57 -7.31 -14.86
CA LYS A 94 -15.01 -7.42 -15.10
C LYS A 94 -15.78 -6.36 -14.31
N GLU A 95 -16.93 -5.98 -14.83
CA GLU A 95 -17.90 -5.15 -14.09
C GLU A 95 -18.18 -5.77 -12.72
N GLY A 96 -18.13 -4.95 -11.66
CA GLY A 96 -18.34 -5.40 -10.30
C GLY A 96 -17.08 -5.87 -9.55
N ASP A 97 -15.92 -5.96 -10.22
CA ASP A 97 -14.65 -6.21 -9.52
C ASP A 97 -14.24 -4.99 -8.69
N ILE A 98 -13.46 -5.22 -7.63
CA ILE A 98 -12.62 -4.20 -6.98
C ILE A 98 -11.16 -4.57 -7.20
N VAL A 99 -10.31 -3.57 -7.40
CA VAL A 99 -8.90 -3.79 -7.78
C VAL A 99 -8.00 -2.93 -6.91
N SER A 100 -7.15 -3.56 -6.10
CA SER A 100 -6.06 -2.89 -5.39
C SER A 100 -4.88 -2.74 -6.34
N LEU A 101 -4.45 -1.50 -6.52
CA LEU A 101 -3.29 -1.07 -7.28
C LEU A 101 -2.25 -0.59 -6.28
N ASP A 102 -1.11 -1.25 -6.21
CA ASP A 102 -0.04 -0.95 -5.27
C ASP A 102 1.27 -0.81 -6.04
N LEU A 103 1.91 0.36 -5.92
CA LEU A 103 2.99 0.82 -6.77
C LEU A 103 4.09 1.51 -5.97
N GLY A 104 5.31 0.97 -6.08
CA GLY A 104 6.52 1.60 -5.58
C GLY A 104 7.30 2.34 -6.67
N LEU A 105 7.88 3.50 -6.32
CA LEU A 105 8.72 4.31 -7.19
C LEU A 105 10.11 4.51 -6.59
N LYS A 106 11.16 4.44 -7.44
CA LYS A 106 12.51 4.87 -7.10
C LYS A 106 12.86 6.15 -7.86
N HIS A 107 12.84 7.29 -7.15
CA HIS A 107 13.18 8.62 -7.68
C HIS A 107 14.53 9.09 -7.14
N LYS A 108 15.48 9.46 -8.01
CA LYS A 108 16.84 9.92 -7.62
C LYS A 108 17.53 9.03 -6.55
N GLY A 109 17.25 7.73 -6.61
CA GLY A 109 17.85 6.74 -5.69
C GLY A 109 17.05 6.43 -4.43
N LEU A 110 15.98 7.18 -4.13
CA LEU A 110 15.12 7.00 -2.96
C LEU A 110 13.74 6.44 -3.34
N PHE A 111 13.08 5.80 -2.37
CA PHE A 111 11.86 5.02 -2.60
C PHE A 111 10.64 5.66 -1.94
N THR A 112 9.50 5.51 -2.59
CA THR A 112 8.15 5.80 -2.08
C THR A 112 7.20 4.67 -2.45
N ASP A 113 6.14 4.49 -1.66
CA ASP A 113 5.14 3.44 -1.82
C ASP A 113 3.72 4.01 -1.69
N HIS A 114 2.77 3.48 -2.48
CA HIS A 114 1.39 3.97 -2.45
C HIS A 114 0.41 2.98 -3.06
N ALA A 115 -0.70 2.72 -2.36
CA ALA A 115 -1.75 1.84 -2.85
C ALA A 115 -3.15 2.46 -2.75
N VAL A 116 -3.99 2.10 -3.72
CA VAL A 116 -5.42 2.44 -3.74
C VAL A 116 -6.24 1.27 -4.25
N THR A 117 -7.43 1.06 -3.70
CA THR A 117 -8.41 0.13 -4.26
C THR A 117 -9.48 0.90 -5.02
N VAL A 118 -9.73 0.51 -6.27
CA VAL A 118 -10.69 1.17 -7.16
C VAL A 118 -11.75 0.19 -7.67
N PRO A 119 -12.98 0.67 -7.97
CA PRO A 119 -14.02 -0.15 -8.55
C PRO A 119 -13.82 -0.35 -10.06
N VAL A 120 -14.30 -1.47 -10.60
CA VAL A 120 -14.47 -1.70 -12.04
C VAL A 120 -15.92 -1.48 -12.40
N GLY A 121 -16.23 -0.31 -12.96
CA GLY A 121 -17.61 0.08 -13.27
C GLY A 121 -18.48 0.17 -12.01
N LYS A 122 -19.69 -0.38 -12.07
CA LYS A 122 -20.64 -0.36 -10.96
C LYS A 122 -20.38 -1.55 -10.01
N ILE A 123 -20.10 -1.25 -8.76
CA ILE A 123 -19.89 -2.23 -7.70
C ILE A 123 -21.08 -2.30 -6.74
N SER A 124 -21.14 -3.31 -5.88
CA SER A 124 -22.17 -3.42 -4.84
C SER A 124 -22.01 -2.35 -3.76
N LYS A 125 -23.11 -2.03 -3.04
CA LYS A 125 -23.04 -1.13 -1.89
C LYS A 125 -22.07 -1.63 -0.79
N LYS A 126 -21.98 -2.96 -0.60
CA LYS A 126 -21.06 -3.56 0.36
C LYS A 126 -19.60 -3.37 -0.06
N ASP A 127 -19.31 -3.51 -1.35
CA ASP A 127 -17.96 -3.25 -1.88
C ASP A 127 -17.59 -1.77 -1.69
N GLN A 128 -18.51 -0.86 -2.06
CA GLN A 128 -18.27 0.57 -1.89
C GLN A 128 -18.01 0.93 -0.41
N GLU A 129 -18.79 0.36 0.51
CA GLU A 129 -18.61 0.55 1.95
C GLU A 129 -17.24 0.02 2.42
N LEU A 130 -16.79 -1.15 1.92
CA LEU A 130 -15.46 -1.69 2.22
C LEU A 130 -14.36 -0.71 1.78
N LEU A 131 -14.42 -0.20 0.56
CA LEU A 131 -13.42 0.76 0.03
C LEU A 131 -13.37 2.03 0.89
N GLU A 132 -14.51 2.65 1.14
CA GLU A 132 -14.60 3.87 1.94
C GLU A 132 -14.12 3.64 3.38
N TYR A 133 -14.45 2.49 3.94
CA TYR A 133 -14.07 2.14 5.32
C TYR A 133 -12.57 1.89 5.46
N THR A 134 -11.97 1.20 4.49
CA THR A 134 -10.53 0.95 4.49
C THR A 134 -9.74 2.25 4.32
N LYS A 135 -10.21 3.15 3.46
CA LYS A 135 -9.62 4.48 3.31
C LYS A 135 -9.67 5.28 4.63
N LYS A 136 -10.82 5.29 5.31
CA LYS A 136 -10.97 5.96 6.62
C LYS A 136 -10.13 5.31 7.72
N ALA A 137 -9.92 3.99 7.66
CA ALA A 137 -9.00 3.31 8.58
C ALA A 137 -7.56 3.78 8.38
N LEU A 138 -7.12 3.99 7.12
CA LEU A 138 -5.84 4.60 6.81
C LEU A 138 -5.75 6.03 7.36
N GLU A 139 -6.76 6.86 7.15
CA GLU A 139 -6.82 8.23 7.68
C GLU A 139 -6.70 8.25 9.21
N ALA A 140 -7.39 7.34 9.92
CA ALA A 140 -7.29 7.22 11.38
C ALA A 140 -5.87 6.86 11.83
N GLY A 141 -5.19 5.96 11.11
CA GLY A 141 -3.77 5.63 11.34
C GLY A 141 -2.85 6.82 11.14
N ILE A 142 -3.02 7.54 10.04
CA ILE A 142 -2.21 8.73 9.71
C ILE A 142 -2.37 9.83 10.77
N TRP A 143 -3.57 10.12 11.23
CA TRP A 143 -3.83 11.15 12.25
C TRP A 143 -3.20 10.84 13.61
N SER A 144 -2.98 9.57 13.92
CA SER A 144 -2.28 9.15 15.14
C SER A 144 -0.75 9.15 15.00
N ALA A 145 -0.22 9.30 13.79
CA ALA A 145 1.20 9.20 13.47
C ALA A 145 1.93 10.55 13.71
N ILE A 146 1.95 11.03 14.93
CA ILE A 146 2.62 12.28 15.34
C ILE A 146 3.97 12.00 16.02
N GLY A 147 4.89 12.99 15.99
CA GLY A 147 6.18 12.87 16.68
C GLY A 147 6.00 12.60 18.18
N GLY A 148 6.71 11.59 18.69
CA GLY A 148 6.60 11.15 20.07
C GLY A 148 5.57 10.04 20.36
N ALA A 149 4.57 9.83 19.46
CA ALA A 149 3.71 8.65 19.50
C ALA A 149 4.49 7.36 19.19
N THR A 150 3.82 6.22 19.13
CA THR A 150 4.43 4.92 18.84
C THR A 150 3.72 4.23 17.67
N VAL A 151 4.38 3.25 17.07
CA VAL A 151 3.73 2.40 16.03
C VAL A 151 2.48 1.70 16.57
N GLY A 152 2.42 1.41 17.87
CA GLY A 152 1.25 0.86 18.53
C GLY A 152 0.08 1.84 18.62
N ASP A 153 0.32 3.15 18.61
CA ASP A 153 -0.75 4.17 18.55
C ASP A 153 -1.42 4.15 17.16
N ILE A 154 -0.62 3.99 16.09
CA ILE A 154 -1.13 3.84 14.71
C ILE A 154 -2.02 2.59 14.62
N GLY A 155 -1.49 1.43 15.00
CA GLY A 155 -2.24 0.17 14.95
C GLY A 155 -3.50 0.19 15.81
N HIS A 156 -3.43 0.81 17.03
CA HIS A 156 -4.57 0.97 17.91
C HIS A 156 -5.66 1.87 17.29
N ALA A 157 -5.28 2.97 16.64
CA ALA A 157 -6.22 3.88 15.97
C ALA A 157 -6.96 3.17 14.84
N ILE A 158 -6.23 2.42 13.99
CA ILE A 158 -6.82 1.62 12.90
C ILE A 158 -7.77 0.55 13.48
N GLU A 159 -7.31 -0.27 14.43
CA GLU A 159 -8.11 -1.36 15.01
C GLU A 159 -9.35 -0.84 15.73
N SER A 160 -9.24 0.27 16.47
CA SER A 160 -10.35 0.91 17.16
C SER A 160 -11.38 1.48 16.18
N PHE A 161 -10.93 2.09 15.08
CA PHE A 161 -11.82 2.57 14.02
C PHE A 161 -12.56 1.40 13.36
N VAL A 162 -11.85 0.33 13.00
CA VAL A 162 -12.44 -0.85 12.34
C VAL A 162 -13.44 -1.56 13.25
N ASN A 163 -13.19 -1.60 14.56
CA ASN A 163 -14.11 -2.09 15.59
C ASN A 163 -14.81 -3.42 15.22
N ARG A 164 -14.03 -4.38 14.71
CA ARG A 164 -14.50 -5.72 14.30
C ARG A 164 -15.53 -5.75 13.15
N LYS A 165 -15.76 -4.64 12.47
CA LYS A 165 -16.68 -4.59 11.32
C LYS A 165 -16.15 -5.37 10.13
N TYR A 166 -14.82 -5.38 9.95
CA TYR A 166 -14.09 -6.08 8.90
C TYR A 166 -12.91 -6.85 9.50
N GLY A 167 -12.46 -7.89 8.82
CA GLY A 167 -11.22 -8.59 9.17
C GLY A 167 -10.01 -7.68 8.90
N ILE A 168 -9.18 -7.44 9.91
CA ILE A 168 -7.89 -6.73 9.74
C ILE A 168 -6.83 -7.80 9.48
N VAL A 169 -6.15 -7.72 8.34
CA VAL A 169 -5.03 -8.63 8.05
C VAL A 169 -3.91 -8.39 9.05
N ARG A 170 -3.51 -9.44 9.78
CA ARG A 170 -2.54 -9.35 10.89
C ARG A 170 -1.13 -9.78 10.53
N GLU A 171 -1.00 -10.56 9.48
CA GLU A 171 0.29 -11.10 9.00
C GLU A 171 1.07 -10.11 8.13
N LEU A 172 0.41 -9.03 7.70
CA LEU A 172 0.98 -7.96 6.89
C LEU A 172 0.93 -6.63 7.64
N ALA A 173 1.81 -5.71 7.26
CA ALA A 173 1.93 -4.43 7.94
C ALA A 173 2.66 -3.41 7.10
N GLY A 174 2.46 -2.16 7.43
CA GLY A 174 3.28 -1.06 6.94
C GLY A 174 4.73 -1.12 7.44
N HIS A 175 5.56 -0.26 6.92
CA HIS A 175 7.01 -0.31 7.09
C HIS A 175 7.66 1.07 6.97
N GLY A 176 8.91 1.19 7.38
CA GLY A 176 9.75 2.32 7.00
C GLY A 176 10.04 2.27 5.50
N VAL A 177 10.22 3.44 4.87
CA VAL A 177 10.53 3.55 3.44
C VAL A 177 11.48 4.72 3.17
N GLY A 178 12.23 4.67 2.08
CA GLY A 178 13.07 5.79 1.63
C GLY A 178 14.42 5.36 1.09
N ILE A 179 15.36 4.87 1.90
CA ILE A 179 16.65 4.36 1.41
C ILE A 179 16.48 2.98 0.76
N LYS A 180 15.54 2.19 1.30
CA LYS A 180 15.06 0.94 0.72
C LYS A 180 13.54 1.03 0.57
N ILE A 181 12.97 0.14 -0.24
CA ILE A 181 11.51 0.05 -0.37
C ILE A 181 10.88 -0.44 0.95
N HIS A 182 11.50 -1.39 1.65
CA HIS A 182 11.10 -1.86 2.98
C HIS A 182 12.24 -1.65 3.98
N GLU A 183 11.94 -0.88 5.03
CA GLU A 183 12.84 -0.56 6.15
C GLU A 183 12.12 -0.79 7.49
N ASP A 184 12.88 -0.78 8.60
CA ASP A 184 12.29 -0.59 9.93
C ASP A 184 11.73 0.84 10.08
N PRO A 185 10.67 1.03 10.89
CA PRO A 185 10.01 0.03 11.72
C PRO A 185 8.91 -0.73 10.97
N TYR A 186 8.52 -1.87 11.52
CA TYR A 186 7.28 -2.58 11.20
C TYR A 186 6.08 -1.82 11.77
N ILE A 187 5.04 -1.56 10.98
CA ILE A 187 3.85 -0.74 11.33
C ILE A 187 2.59 -1.61 11.25
N PRO A 188 2.22 -2.34 12.29
CA PRO A 188 1.04 -3.20 12.25
C PRO A 188 -0.26 -2.37 12.21
N ASN A 189 -1.30 -2.91 11.55
CA ASN A 189 -2.63 -2.31 11.47
C ASN A 189 -3.51 -2.60 12.70
N TYR A 190 -2.93 -3.08 13.78
CA TYR A 190 -3.54 -3.39 15.07
C TYR A 190 -2.50 -3.20 16.18
N GLY A 191 -2.95 -3.04 17.42
CA GLY A 191 -1.98 -2.93 18.51
C GLY A 191 -2.51 -2.28 19.78
N LYS A 192 -1.57 -1.97 20.66
CA LYS A 192 -1.84 -1.29 21.93
C LYS A 192 -1.20 0.09 21.94
N ALA A 193 -1.98 1.10 22.28
CA ALA A 193 -1.50 2.47 22.43
C ALA A 193 -0.26 2.55 23.36
N GLY A 194 0.70 3.39 22.98
CA GLY A 194 1.95 3.63 23.70
C GLY A 194 2.96 2.46 23.64
N LYS A 195 2.78 1.47 22.76
CA LYS A 195 3.68 0.31 22.61
C LYS A 195 4.43 0.33 21.29
N GLY A 196 5.59 -0.33 21.28
CA GLY A 196 6.45 -0.49 20.11
C GLY A 196 7.40 0.67 19.88
N GLN A 197 7.91 0.78 18.66
CA GLN A 197 8.88 1.79 18.24
C GLN A 197 8.28 3.20 18.36
N LYS A 198 9.04 4.13 18.95
CA LYS A 198 8.67 5.53 19.03
C LYS A 198 8.82 6.20 17.67
N LEU A 199 7.85 7.00 17.28
CA LEU A 199 7.88 7.82 16.07
C LEU A 199 8.74 9.07 16.32
N ILE A 200 9.72 9.28 15.47
CA ILE A 200 10.68 10.38 15.57
C ILE A 200 10.53 11.25 14.32
N PRO A 201 10.45 12.59 14.46
CA PRO A 201 10.45 13.49 13.32
C PRO A 201 11.60 13.21 12.35
N GLY A 202 11.30 13.20 11.05
CA GLY A 202 12.22 12.76 9.98
C GLY A 202 12.14 11.28 9.62
N MET A 203 11.38 10.46 10.34
CA MET A 203 11.00 9.13 9.86
C MET A 203 10.06 9.26 8.67
N ILE A 204 10.25 8.39 7.67
CA ILE A 204 9.30 8.20 6.57
C ILE A 204 8.82 6.76 6.62
N ILE A 205 7.51 6.58 6.68
CA ILE A 205 6.85 5.29 6.84
C ILE A 205 5.68 5.14 5.88
N ALA A 206 5.37 3.90 5.52
CA ALA A 206 4.13 3.49 4.86
C ALA A 206 3.13 3.02 5.91
N ILE A 207 1.89 3.51 5.83
CA ILE A 207 0.75 3.00 6.60
C ILE A 207 -0.23 2.42 5.61
N GLU A 208 -0.60 1.15 5.77
CA GLU A 208 -1.28 0.36 4.74
C GLU A 208 -2.31 -0.63 5.31
N PRO A 209 -3.43 -0.20 5.85
CA PRO A 209 -4.46 -1.11 6.29
C PRO A 209 -5.03 -1.94 5.14
N MET A 210 -5.11 -3.25 5.36
CA MET A 210 -5.78 -4.22 4.52
C MET A 210 -6.98 -4.77 5.25
N LEU A 211 -8.19 -4.51 4.73
CA LEU A 211 -9.44 -4.96 5.35
C LEU A 211 -10.15 -5.99 4.48
N ASN A 212 -10.50 -7.12 5.07
CA ASN A 212 -11.26 -8.18 4.44
C ASN A 212 -12.74 -8.05 4.78
N MET A 213 -13.62 -8.28 3.82
CA MET A 213 -15.08 -8.28 4.04
C MET A 213 -15.53 -9.41 4.99
N GLY A 214 -14.73 -10.46 5.11
CA GLY A 214 -14.95 -11.61 5.99
C GLY A 214 -13.84 -11.75 7.04
N SER A 215 -13.23 -12.94 7.07
CA SER A 215 -12.18 -13.30 8.03
C SER A 215 -10.88 -12.51 7.85
N ASP A 216 -10.12 -12.36 8.92
CA ASP A 216 -8.77 -11.81 8.92
C ASP A 216 -7.69 -12.82 8.45
N TYR A 217 -8.03 -14.12 8.32
CA TYR A 217 -7.09 -15.15 7.89
C TYR A 217 -6.73 -15.07 6.41
N ILE A 218 -5.47 -15.38 6.10
CA ILE A 218 -4.90 -15.33 4.76
C ILE A 218 -4.47 -16.71 4.25
N VAL A 219 -4.29 -16.81 2.92
CA VAL A 219 -3.64 -17.96 2.26
C VAL A 219 -2.70 -17.45 1.17
N ASN A 220 -1.56 -18.13 1.01
CA ASN A 220 -0.64 -17.85 -0.08
C ASN A 220 -1.06 -18.59 -1.35
N SER A 221 -0.93 -17.93 -2.50
CA SER A 221 -1.14 -18.56 -3.81
C SER A 221 0.10 -19.33 -4.27
N ASP A 222 -0.09 -20.32 -5.14
CA ASP A 222 0.99 -21.12 -5.73
C ASP A 222 1.96 -20.32 -6.61
N ASP A 223 1.58 -19.08 -6.98
CA ASP A 223 2.47 -18.21 -7.76
C ASP A 223 3.64 -17.65 -6.93
N GLY A 224 3.64 -17.87 -5.62
CA GLY A 224 4.71 -17.53 -4.68
C GLY A 224 4.75 -16.07 -4.27
N TRP A 225 3.71 -15.27 -4.62
CA TRP A 225 3.60 -13.86 -4.26
C TRP A 225 2.20 -13.46 -3.79
N THR A 226 1.16 -13.78 -4.57
CA THR A 226 -0.20 -13.33 -4.29
C THR A 226 -0.73 -13.87 -2.97
N ILE A 227 -1.15 -12.97 -2.08
CA ILE A 227 -1.79 -13.29 -0.80
C ILE A 227 -3.30 -13.06 -0.95
N LYS A 228 -4.11 -14.01 -0.48
CA LYS A 228 -5.56 -14.00 -0.60
C LYS A 228 -6.25 -14.15 0.74
N THR A 229 -7.51 -13.74 0.80
CA THR A 229 -8.39 -14.08 1.92
C THR A 229 -8.65 -15.60 1.94
N SER A 230 -8.66 -16.20 3.12
CA SER A 230 -8.86 -17.65 3.26
C SER A 230 -10.29 -18.09 2.95
N ASP A 231 -11.26 -17.19 3.14
CA ASP A 231 -12.69 -17.44 2.93
C ASP A 231 -13.22 -16.99 1.56
N GLY A 232 -12.33 -16.46 0.70
CA GLY A 232 -12.70 -15.96 -0.63
C GLY A 232 -13.44 -14.63 -0.63
N SER A 233 -13.60 -13.98 0.52
CA SER A 233 -14.22 -12.66 0.62
C SER A 233 -13.34 -11.58 -0.02
N LYS A 234 -13.94 -10.47 -0.46
CA LYS A 234 -13.21 -9.34 -1.05
C LYS A 234 -12.36 -8.63 0.00
N SER A 235 -11.22 -8.11 -0.42
CA SER A 235 -10.30 -7.30 0.38
C SER A 235 -10.06 -5.93 -0.28
N ALA A 236 -9.80 -4.91 0.52
CA ALA A 236 -9.36 -3.60 0.07
C ALA A 236 -8.07 -3.21 0.78
N HIS A 237 -7.20 -2.54 0.04
CA HIS A 237 -5.90 -2.04 0.49
C HIS A 237 -5.77 -0.56 0.10
N PHE A 238 -5.44 0.29 1.07
CA PHE A 238 -5.08 1.69 0.85
C PHE A 238 -3.82 1.99 1.62
N GLU A 239 -2.94 2.79 1.03
CA GLU A 239 -1.65 3.09 1.60
C GLU A 239 -1.20 4.50 1.27
N HIS A 240 -0.48 5.12 2.19
CA HIS A 240 0.31 6.32 1.96
C HIS A 240 1.70 6.23 2.56
N THR A 241 2.69 6.73 1.81
CA THR A 241 3.97 7.15 2.38
C THR A 241 3.79 8.49 3.08
N ILE A 242 4.16 8.57 4.36
CA ILE A 242 4.06 9.77 5.19
C ILE A 242 5.40 10.13 5.84
N LEU A 243 5.60 11.42 6.09
CA LEU A 243 6.69 11.95 6.90
C LEU A 243 6.17 12.24 8.33
N ILE A 244 6.85 11.69 9.33
CA ILE A 244 6.61 12.04 10.73
C ILE A 244 7.20 13.42 11.00
N THR A 245 6.38 14.34 11.51
CA THR A 245 6.75 15.70 11.91
C THR A 245 6.62 15.87 13.44
N GLU A 246 6.92 17.05 13.99
CA GLU A 246 6.62 17.38 15.39
C GLU A 246 5.10 17.46 15.66
N GLY A 247 4.30 17.73 14.63
CA GLY A 247 2.84 17.80 14.69
C GLY A 247 2.17 16.73 13.83
N GLU A 248 1.18 17.12 13.02
CA GLU A 248 0.50 16.23 12.10
C GLU A 248 1.46 15.66 11.04
N ALA A 249 1.31 14.40 10.70
CA ALA A 249 2.12 13.76 9.67
C ALA A 249 1.84 14.40 8.29
N GLU A 250 2.89 14.56 7.48
CA GLU A 250 2.77 15.01 6.10
C GLU A 250 2.59 13.81 5.16
N ILE A 251 1.50 13.79 4.40
CA ILE A 251 1.29 12.76 3.36
C ILE A 251 2.12 13.14 2.14
N LEU A 252 3.09 12.30 1.78
CA LEU A 252 4.01 12.55 0.66
C LEU A 252 3.45 12.05 -0.68
N THR A 253 2.54 11.06 -0.66
CA THR A 253 1.91 10.43 -1.83
C THR A 253 0.50 11.01 -2.09
N ASN A 254 0.38 12.32 -2.13
CA ASN A 254 -0.83 13.03 -2.53
C ASN A 254 -0.60 13.89 -3.78
N ILE A 255 -1.71 14.28 -4.45
CA ILE A 255 -1.73 15.13 -5.67
C ILE A 255 -2.17 16.54 -5.30
#